data_15bda160b790e132503e4989663d61a7
#
_entry.id   15bda160b790e132503e4989663d61a7
#
_cell.length_a   1.000
_cell.length_b   1.000
_cell.length_c   1.000
_cell.angle_alpha   90.00
_cell.angle_beta   90.00
_cell.angle_gamma   90.00
#
_symmetry.space_group_name_H-M   'P 1'
#
loop_
_entity.id
_entity.type
_entity.pdbx_description
1 polymer ?
#
loop_
_entity_poly.entity_id
_entity_poly.type
_entity_poly.pdbx_seq_one_letter_code
_entity_poly.pdbx_strand_id
1 'polypeptide(L)'
;GGVDRIEQQHNRGKLTARERITLLMDDGEFTEIDTFVTHRAVDFGMKDRKISGDAVVTGYGKIAGKQVFVYSQDFTVLGGSLSEVVGEKICKIMDMAAKNGCPIVGINDSGGARIQEGTLSLAAYGDIFLRNTLYSGVIPQISVIMGPSAGGAVYSPAITDFIFMVKGTGQMYITGPDVVKTVTGVEVDHETLGGYLPHSTKSGVAHFVGNDEEDCLQEVRRLINFLPSDNTAKPPSHFYAHQTWDTNPKLRSIIPAEPNKPYDMKEIIYELVDDEFMEVQNSFARNILIGFARVNGETVGIVANQPDHLAGVLDIDASTKASRFVRFCDCFNIPLITLIDVPGFMPGVDQEYGGIIRHGAKLIYAYAEATVPKISVITRKAYGGAYIVMSSKHLRSDVNLAWPSAEIAVMGPEGAVNIIHRAEIAAAGDDIEQVRFKLLQEYREGISNPYVSAERGFLDDVIDPAETRAMLVKSLELLKGKSDSLPNKKHGNIPL
;
A
#
# COMPACT_ATOMS: atom_id res chain seq x y z
N GLY A 1 -30.75 -2.53 16.24
CA GLY A 1 -31.90 -2.96 15.44
C GLY A 1 -32.85 -3.92 16.13
N GLY A 2 -32.63 -4.25 17.40
CA GLY A 2 -33.42 -5.23 18.16
C GLY A 2 -32.91 -6.65 18.04
N VAL A 3 -33.38 -7.55 18.96
CA VAL A 3 -32.88 -8.91 19.13
C VAL A 3 -32.93 -9.69 17.80
N ASP A 4 -34.11 -9.69 17.15
CA ASP A 4 -34.31 -10.45 15.88
C ASP A 4 -33.33 -10.05 14.79
N ARG A 5 -32.99 -8.76 14.67
CA ARG A 5 -32.05 -8.26 13.67
C ARG A 5 -30.60 -8.62 14.02
N ILE A 6 -30.26 -8.61 15.29
CA ILE A 6 -28.95 -9.05 15.79
C ILE A 6 -28.76 -10.55 15.52
N GLU A 7 -29.77 -11.38 15.81
CA GLU A 7 -29.73 -12.81 15.52
C GLU A 7 -29.59 -13.07 14.01
N GLN A 8 -30.31 -12.32 13.17
CA GLN A 8 -30.14 -12.40 11.71
C GLN A 8 -28.72 -12.05 11.25
N GLN A 9 -28.07 -11.07 11.89
CA GLN A 9 -26.68 -10.67 11.61
C GLN A 9 -25.72 -11.82 11.98
N HIS A 10 -25.85 -12.37 13.18
CA HIS A 10 -25.05 -13.51 13.66
C HIS A 10 -25.26 -14.76 12.80
N ASN A 11 -26.48 -15.07 12.40
CA ASN A 11 -26.77 -16.21 11.52
C ASN A 11 -26.12 -16.11 10.13
N ARG A 12 -25.70 -14.91 9.74
CA ARG A 12 -24.89 -14.67 8.53
C ARG A 12 -23.38 -14.72 8.77
N GLY A 13 -22.96 -15.11 9.98
CA GLY A 13 -21.54 -15.13 10.37
C GLY A 13 -20.94 -13.73 10.56
N LYS A 14 -21.76 -12.71 10.84
CA LYS A 14 -21.35 -11.31 10.99
C LYS A 14 -21.57 -10.81 12.41
N LEU A 15 -20.67 -9.99 12.88
CA LEU A 15 -20.77 -9.30 14.17
C LEU A 15 -21.61 -8.02 14.04
N THR A 16 -22.13 -7.53 15.15
CA THR A 16 -22.76 -6.20 15.24
C THR A 16 -21.71 -5.09 15.24
N ALA A 17 -22.14 -3.86 14.97
CA ALA A 17 -21.25 -2.70 14.97
C ALA A 17 -20.48 -2.53 16.30
N ARG A 18 -21.14 -2.78 17.44
CA ARG A 18 -20.49 -2.65 18.76
C ARG A 18 -19.54 -3.79 19.09
N GLU A 19 -19.87 -5.03 18.71
CA GLU A 19 -18.97 -6.18 18.87
C GLU A 19 -17.68 -5.98 18.07
N ARG A 20 -17.77 -5.48 16.84
CA ARG A 20 -16.61 -5.12 16.01
C ARG A 20 -15.72 -4.07 16.68
N ILE A 21 -16.32 -3.01 17.24
CA ILE A 21 -15.58 -1.99 17.96
C ILE A 21 -14.91 -2.57 19.21
N THR A 22 -15.63 -3.39 19.97
CA THR A 22 -15.07 -4.04 21.16
C THR A 22 -13.84 -4.90 20.85
N LEU A 23 -13.87 -5.66 19.75
CA LEU A 23 -12.72 -6.45 19.29
C LEU A 23 -11.56 -5.59 18.77
N LEU A 24 -11.87 -4.43 18.18
CA LEU A 24 -10.88 -3.53 17.64
C LEU A 24 -10.11 -2.77 18.71
N MET A 25 -10.77 -2.41 19.84
CA MET A 25 -10.19 -1.56 20.88
C MET A 25 -9.38 -2.37 21.91
N ASP A 26 -8.41 -1.71 22.52
CA ASP A 26 -7.67 -2.25 23.66
C ASP A 26 -8.65 -2.47 24.82
N ASP A 27 -8.62 -3.68 25.39
CA ASP A 27 -9.51 -4.11 26.51
C ASP A 27 -11.01 -3.90 26.23
N GLY A 28 -11.40 -3.68 24.96
CA GLY A 28 -12.78 -3.38 24.58
C GLY A 28 -13.27 -1.99 25.00
N GLU A 29 -12.38 -1.12 25.49
CA GLU A 29 -12.73 0.21 25.98
C GLU A 29 -13.03 1.19 24.84
N PHE A 30 -14.28 1.67 24.81
CA PHE A 30 -14.77 2.59 23.79
C PHE A 30 -15.70 3.65 24.38
N THR A 31 -15.46 4.91 24.04
CA THR A 31 -16.35 6.03 24.39
C THR A 31 -17.21 6.39 23.19
N GLU A 32 -18.49 6.01 23.25
CA GLU A 32 -19.47 6.33 22.18
C GLU A 32 -19.88 7.80 22.23
N ILE A 33 -19.99 8.41 21.05
CA ILE A 33 -20.43 9.80 20.84
C ILE A 33 -21.72 9.81 20.04
N ASP A 34 -22.64 10.74 20.34
CA ASP A 34 -23.96 10.92 19.69
C ASP A 34 -24.86 9.69 19.79
N THR A 35 -24.86 9.02 20.96
CA THR A 35 -25.62 7.80 21.25
C THR A 35 -27.12 7.99 21.11
N PHE A 36 -27.65 9.16 21.42
CA PHE A 36 -29.09 9.46 21.42
C PHE A 36 -29.61 10.17 20.17
N VAL A 37 -28.72 10.47 19.23
CA VAL A 37 -29.12 11.12 17.97
C VAL A 37 -29.98 10.19 17.13
N THR A 38 -31.06 10.70 16.52
CA THR A 38 -31.95 9.95 15.63
C THR A 38 -32.09 10.65 14.29
N HIS A 39 -32.44 9.91 13.23
CA HIS A 39 -32.71 10.51 11.91
C HIS A 39 -33.86 11.52 11.96
N ARG A 40 -33.91 12.44 10.97
CA ARG A 40 -34.93 13.51 10.88
C ARG A 40 -36.02 13.21 9.87
N ALA A 41 -35.92 12.12 9.12
CA ALA A 41 -36.92 11.73 8.11
C ALA A 41 -38.28 11.49 8.74
N VAL A 42 -39.33 11.97 8.05
CA VAL A 42 -40.75 11.85 8.47
C VAL A 42 -41.59 11.08 7.47
N ASP A 43 -41.20 11.08 6.18
CA ASP A 43 -41.94 10.44 5.10
C ASP A 43 -41.73 8.91 5.08
N PHE A 44 -42.51 8.20 4.32
CA PHE A 44 -42.42 6.74 4.13
C PHE A 44 -42.44 5.93 5.45
N GLY A 45 -43.17 6.41 6.46
CA GLY A 45 -43.31 5.77 7.77
C GLY A 45 -42.07 5.91 8.68
N MET A 46 -41.11 6.76 8.31
CA MET A 46 -39.90 6.97 9.09
C MET A 46 -40.16 7.69 10.42
N LYS A 47 -41.23 8.53 10.49
CA LYS A 47 -41.59 9.26 11.72
C LYS A 47 -41.68 8.35 12.95
N ASP A 48 -42.19 7.13 12.80
CA ASP A 48 -42.43 6.18 13.88
C ASP A 48 -41.31 5.15 14.04
N ARG A 49 -40.24 5.27 13.28
CA ARG A 49 -39.09 4.34 13.26
C ARG A 49 -37.82 4.99 13.81
N LYS A 50 -37.93 5.78 14.89
CA LYS A 50 -36.80 6.45 15.51
C LYS A 50 -35.96 5.46 16.33
N ILE A 51 -34.69 5.30 15.97
CA ILE A 51 -33.73 4.44 16.66
C ILE A 51 -32.56 5.32 17.12
N SER A 52 -32.22 5.27 18.41
CA SER A 52 -31.10 6.02 18.96
C SER A 52 -29.78 5.59 18.35
N GLY A 53 -28.94 6.53 17.99
CA GLY A 53 -27.68 6.32 17.31
C GLY A 53 -27.81 6.22 15.78
N ASP A 54 -29.03 6.09 15.25
CA ASP A 54 -29.31 5.78 13.85
C ASP A 54 -28.50 4.55 13.37
N ALA A 55 -28.07 4.49 12.14
CA ALA A 55 -27.40 3.33 11.53
C ALA A 55 -25.86 3.37 11.63
N VAL A 56 -25.31 4.10 12.61
CA VAL A 56 -23.86 4.14 12.82
C VAL A 56 -23.49 4.36 14.30
N VAL A 57 -22.52 3.60 14.77
CA VAL A 57 -21.88 3.79 16.07
C VAL A 57 -20.61 4.59 15.86
N THR A 58 -20.43 5.69 16.57
CA THR A 58 -19.29 6.61 16.43
C THR A 58 -18.66 6.92 17.78
N GLY A 59 -17.35 7.07 17.84
CA GLY A 59 -16.63 7.38 19.07
C GLY A 59 -15.12 7.20 18.94
N TYR A 60 -14.47 6.96 20.06
CA TYR A 60 -13.03 6.80 20.15
C TYR A 60 -12.62 5.80 21.24
N GLY A 61 -11.43 5.26 21.08
CA GLY A 61 -10.79 4.36 22.04
C GLY A 61 -9.30 4.31 21.79
N LYS A 62 -8.63 3.26 22.24
CA LYS A 62 -7.21 3.03 22.00
C LYS A 62 -6.98 1.75 21.23
N ILE A 63 -5.95 1.76 20.39
CA ILE A 63 -5.41 0.60 19.69
C ILE A 63 -3.89 0.64 19.85
N ALA A 64 -3.31 -0.41 20.44
CA ALA A 64 -1.89 -0.47 20.79
C ALA A 64 -1.43 0.79 21.58
N GLY A 65 -2.28 1.24 22.52
CA GLY A 65 -2.06 2.41 23.35
C GLY A 65 -2.28 3.77 22.68
N LYS A 66 -2.47 3.82 21.35
CA LYS A 66 -2.72 5.06 20.59
C LYS A 66 -4.21 5.38 20.55
N GLN A 67 -4.55 6.65 20.69
CA GLN A 67 -5.93 7.10 20.50
C GLN A 67 -6.33 6.98 19.03
N VAL A 68 -7.49 6.39 18.78
CA VAL A 68 -8.07 6.16 17.46
C VAL A 68 -9.55 6.54 17.48
N PHE A 69 -10.00 7.22 16.44
CA PHE A 69 -11.42 7.49 16.22
C PHE A 69 -12.01 6.40 15.32
N VAL A 70 -13.27 6.03 15.58
CA VAL A 70 -13.94 4.95 14.85
C VAL A 70 -15.37 5.31 14.54
N TYR A 71 -15.83 4.95 13.37
CA TYR A 71 -17.23 4.77 13.05
C TYR A 71 -17.47 3.35 12.56
N SER A 72 -18.59 2.74 12.97
CA SER A 72 -19.02 1.42 12.52
C SER A 72 -20.47 1.46 12.09
N GLN A 73 -20.76 1.19 10.84
CA GLN A 73 -22.12 1.14 10.32
C GLN A 73 -22.86 -0.07 10.91
N ASP A 74 -24.08 0.15 11.36
CA ASP A 74 -24.92 -0.88 11.98
C ASP A 74 -25.94 -1.41 10.99
N PHE A 75 -25.62 -2.53 10.34
CA PHE A 75 -26.51 -3.15 9.37
C PHE A 75 -27.85 -3.60 9.96
N THR A 76 -27.91 -3.81 11.28
CA THR A 76 -29.15 -4.19 11.99
C THR A 76 -30.17 -3.05 12.03
N VAL A 77 -29.70 -1.79 11.82
CA VAL A 77 -30.53 -0.58 11.77
C VAL A 77 -30.65 -0.10 10.34
N LEU A 78 -31.82 -0.26 9.74
CA LEU A 78 -32.12 0.21 8.39
C LEU A 78 -31.07 -0.19 7.32
N GLY A 79 -30.46 -1.40 7.49
CA GLY A 79 -29.43 -1.92 6.59
C GLY A 79 -28.15 -1.11 6.59
N GLY A 80 -27.80 -0.43 7.68
CA GLY A 80 -26.59 0.40 7.75
C GLY A 80 -26.60 1.59 6.79
N SER A 81 -27.76 1.95 6.23
CA SER A 81 -27.89 2.94 5.17
C SER A 81 -27.48 4.34 5.63
N LEU A 82 -26.77 5.08 4.75
CA LEU A 82 -26.36 6.45 5.00
C LEU A 82 -27.56 7.39 4.92
N SER A 83 -27.84 8.08 6.01
CA SER A 83 -28.78 9.19 6.14
C SER A 83 -28.04 10.52 6.28
N GLU A 84 -28.75 11.63 6.25
CA GLU A 84 -28.23 12.94 6.64
C GLU A 84 -27.51 12.85 8.00
N VAL A 85 -28.16 12.30 9.00
CA VAL A 85 -27.67 12.22 10.39
C VAL A 85 -26.50 11.24 10.53
N VAL A 86 -26.52 10.11 9.86
CA VAL A 86 -25.38 9.17 9.80
C VAL A 86 -24.16 9.87 9.24
N GLY A 87 -24.33 10.64 8.15
CA GLY A 87 -23.25 11.44 7.55
C GLY A 87 -22.72 12.50 8.51
N GLU A 88 -23.59 13.25 9.18
CA GLU A 88 -23.19 14.24 10.19
C GLU A 88 -22.37 13.62 11.32
N LYS A 89 -22.77 12.45 11.85
CA LYS A 89 -22.02 11.72 12.88
C LYS A 89 -20.63 11.30 12.39
N ILE A 90 -20.54 10.73 11.18
CA ILE A 90 -19.26 10.33 10.59
C ILE A 90 -18.38 11.56 10.37
N CYS A 91 -18.90 12.63 9.79
CA CYS A 91 -18.17 13.88 9.58
C CYS A 91 -17.65 14.48 10.89
N LYS A 92 -18.46 14.48 11.94
CA LYS A 92 -18.04 14.94 13.28
C LYS A 92 -16.84 14.15 13.81
N ILE A 93 -16.88 12.82 13.70
CA ILE A 93 -15.78 11.95 14.13
C ILE A 93 -14.51 12.18 13.30
N MET A 94 -14.64 12.35 11.98
CA MET A 94 -13.51 12.70 11.11
C MET A 94 -12.89 14.03 11.50
N ASP A 95 -13.71 15.06 11.74
CA ASP A 95 -13.24 16.38 12.16
C ASP A 95 -12.56 16.32 13.54
N MET A 96 -13.07 15.50 14.46
CA MET A 96 -12.45 15.30 15.77
C MET A 96 -11.11 14.56 15.64
N ALA A 97 -11.03 13.52 14.82
CA ALA A 97 -9.79 12.79 14.57
C ALA A 97 -8.70 13.72 14.01
N ALA A 98 -9.02 14.50 12.98
CA ALA A 98 -8.09 15.45 12.38
C ALA A 98 -7.63 16.54 13.36
N LYS A 99 -8.54 17.12 14.16
CA LYS A 99 -8.21 18.13 15.17
C LYS A 99 -7.33 17.62 16.31
N ASN A 100 -7.40 16.33 16.60
CA ASN A 100 -6.62 15.70 17.66
C ASN A 100 -5.37 14.96 17.14
N GLY A 101 -5.13 14.98 15.83
CA GLY A 101 -4.00 14.27 15.22
C GLY A 101 -4.06 12.76 15.49
N CYS A 102 -5.18 12.12 15.19
CA CYS A 102 -5.41 10.71 15.49
C CYS A 102 -5.87 9.97 14.23
N PRO A 103 -5.49 8.69 14.06
CA PRO A 103 -6.02 7.86 13.00
C PRO A 103 -7.54 7.69 13.09
N ILE A 104 -8.18 7.46 11.95
CA ILE A 104 -9.59 7.10 11.88
C ILE A 104 -9.79 5.76 11.19
N VAL A 105 -10.64 4.91 11.77
CA VAL A 105 -11.06 3.62 11.21
C VAL A 105 -12.55 3.66 10.92
N GLY A 106 -12.92 3.41 9.67
CA GLY A 106 -14.30 3.25 9.23
C GLY A 106 -14.63 1.79 8.97
N ILE A 107 -15.56 1.22 9.74
CA ILE A 107 -16.07 -0.14 9.52
C ILE A 107 -17.35 -0.03 8.70
N ASN A 108 -17.29 -0.52 7.46
CA ASN A 108 -18.34 -0.35 6.44
C ASN A 108 -19.17 -1.63 6.30
N ASP A 109 -20.48 -1.49 6.51
CA ASP A 109 -21.49 -2.52 6.35
C ASP A 109 -22.82 -1.85 6.04
N SER A 110 -23.09 -1.54 4.76
CA SER A 110 -24.16 -0.62 4.37
C SER A 110 -24.81 -0.99 3.06
N GLY A 111 -26.12 -0.87 3.03
CA GLY A 111 -26.92 -0.93 1.80
C GLY A 111 -26.79 0.31 0.89
N GLY A 112 -25.94 1.29 1.25
CA GLY A 112 -25.75 2.52 0.48
C GLY A 112 -26.60 3.70 0.99
N ALA A 113 -26.97 4.63 0.10
CA ALA A 113 -27.76 5.80 0.45
C ALA A 113 -29.17 5.41 0.91
N ARG A 114 -29.66 6.05 1.98
CA ARG A 114 -31.03 5.86 2.47
C ARG A 114 -32.03 6.49 1.50
N ILE A 115 -32.76 5.67 0.75
CA ILE A 115 -33.64 6.08 -0.34
C ILE A 115 -34.75 7.03 0.16
N GLN A 116 -35.24 6.80 1.37
CA GLN A 116 -36.29 7.61 2.00
C GLN A 116 -35.89 9.06 2.26
N GLU A 117 -34.63 9.37 2.26
CA GLU A 117 -34.10 10.73 2.48
C GLU A 117 -33.64 11.42 1.18
N GLY A 118 -33.69 10.70 0.05
CA GLY A 118 -33.39 11.27 -1.26
C GLY A 118 -32.04 11.97 -1.35
N THR A 119 -32.02 13.22 -1.79
CA THR A 119 -30.80 14.01 -2.00
C THR A 119 -30.03 14.33 -0.71
N LEU A 120 -30.63 14.27 0.46
CA LEU A 120 -29.96 14.48 1.74
C LEU A 120 -28.90 13.38 2.01
N SER A 121 -29.24 12.14 1.65
CA SER A 121 -28.26 11.03 1.73
C SER A 121 -27.08 11.22 0.77
N LEU A 122 -27.32 11.79 -0.43
CA LEU A 122 -26.25 12.07 -1.38
C LEU A 122 -25.35 13.21 -0.91
N ALA A 123 -25.94 14.28 -0.34
CA ALA A 123 -25.20 15.38 0.26
C ALA A 123 -24.27 14.87 1.38
N ALA A 124 -24.79 13.99 2.23
CA ALA A 124 -24.01 13.37 3.32
C ALA A 124 -22.80 12.58 2.81
N TYR A 125 -22.90 11.85 1.69
CA TYR A 125 -21.72 11.24 1.04
C TYR A 125 -20.74 12.31 0.56
N GLY A 126 -21.21 13.38 -0.07
CA GLY A 126 -20.37 14.50 -0.50
C GLY A 126 -19.55 15.11 0.65
N ASP A 127 -20.18 15.30 1.80
CA ASP A 127 -19.53 15.83 3.00
C ASP A 127 -18.44 14.89 3.57
N ILE A 128 -18.66 13.56 3.47
CA ILE A 128 -17.66 12.56 3.85
C ILE A 128 -16.50 12.59 2.84
N PHE A 129 -16.75 12.58 1.53
CA PHE A 129 -15.70 12.63 0.51
C PHE A 129 -14.82 13.87 0.62
N LEU A 130 -15.43 15.01 0.91
CA LEU A 130 -14.69 16.25 1.16
C LEU A 130 -13.69 16.06 2.29
N ARG A 131 -14.11 15.48 3.42
CA ARG A 131 -13.24 15.23 4.57
C ARG A 131 -12.17 14.17 4.30
N ASN A 132 -12.52 13.08 3.61
CA ASN A 132 -11.50 12.10 3.18
C ASN A 132 -10.39 12.81 2.38
N THR A 133 -10.74 13.73 1.49
CA THR A 133 -9.79 14.46 0.66
C THR A 133 -8.98 15.46 1.48
N LEU A 134 -9.63 16.28 2.34
CA LEU A 134 -8.96 17.30 3.13
C LEU A 134 -8.01 16.72 4.18
N TYR A 135 -8.32 15.53 4.71
CA TYR A 135 -7.53 14.86 5.73
C TYR A 135 -6.57 13.80 5.17
N SER A 136 -6.57 13.60 3.85
CA SER A 136 -5.59 12.75 3.16
C SER A 136 -4.17 13.27 3.39
N GLY A 137 -3.28 12.42 3.87
CA GLY A 137 -1.92 12.80 4.24
C GLY A 137 -1.82 13.67 5.51
N VAL A 138 -2.91 13.86 6.25
CA VAL A 138 -2.93 14.57 7.56
C VAL A 138 -3.02 13.56 8.70
N ILE A 139 -3.99 12.67 8.64
CA ILE A 139 -4.16 11.54 9.57
C ILE A 139 -4.31 10.25 8.78
N PRO A 140 -3.85 9.10 9.30
CA PRO A 140 -4.10 7.81 8.67
C PRO A 140 -5.61 7.50 8.63
N GLN A 141 -6.11 7.13 7.45
CA GLN A 141 -7.50 6.79 7.21
C GLN A 141 -7.60 5.33 6.77
N ILE A 142 -8.30 4.50 7.52
CA ILE A 142 -8.41 3.06 7.30
C ILE A 142 -9.89 2.69 7.11
N SER A 143 -10.19 1.97 6.04
CA SER A 143 -11.51 1.43 5.75
C SER A 143 -11.52 -0.08 5.88
N VAL A 144 -12.53 -0.61 6.58
CA VAL A 144 -12.70 -2.05 6.79
C VAL A 144 -14.07 -2.46 6.23
N ILE A 145 -14.07 -3.31 5.21
CA ILE A 145 -15.29 -3.73 4.49
C ILE A 145 -15.75 -5.07 5.04
N MET A 146 -16.79 -5.04 5.85
CA MET A 146 -17.36 -6.20 6.55
C MET A 146 -18.77 -6.59 6.07
N GLY A 147 -19.26 -5.89 5.08
CA GLY A 147 -20.54 -6.16 4.46
C GLY A 147 -20.63 -5.56 3.07
N PRO A 148 -21.81 -5.53 2.48
CA PRO A 148 -21.99 -4.87 1.19
C PRO A 148 -21.66 -3.39 1.30
N SER A 149 -21.02 -2.86 0.25
CA SER A 149 -20.74 -1.44 0.05
C SER A 149 -20.95 -1.15 -1.44
N ALA A 150 -21.96 -0.36 -1.76
CA ALA A 150 -22.35 -0.09 -3.14
C ALA A 150 -22.52 1.41 -3.42
N GLY A 151 -22.26 1.82 -4.65
CA GLY A 151 -22.43 3.21 -5.09
C GLY A 151 -21.54 4.18 -4.31
N GLY A 152 -22.12 5.20 -3.68
CA GLY A 152 -21.38 6.16 -2.86
C GLY A 152 -20.55 5.55 -1.73
N ALA A 153 -20.96 4.40 -1.21
CA ALA A 153 -20.27 3.70 -0.12
C ALA A 153 -18.89 3.16 -0.51
N VAL A 154 -18.52 3.07 -1.78
CA VAL A 154 -17.22 2.59 -2.22
C VAL A 154 -16.21 3.72 -2.46
N TYR A 155 -16.67 4.94 -2.75
CA TYR A 155 -15.76 6.05 -3.04
C TYR A 155 -15.06 6.58 -1.82
N SER A 156 -15.73 6.66 -0.65
CA SER A 156 -15.06 7.03 0.60
C SER A 156 -13.92 6.07 0.94
N PRO A 157 -14.11 4.74 0.99
CA PRO A 157 -12.99 3.81 1.14
C PRO A 157 -11.88 3.97 0.08
N ALA A 158 -12.23 4.21 -1.18
CA ALA A 158 -11.25 4.36 -2.26
C ALA A 158 -10.33 5.59 -2.09
N ILE A 159 -10.78 6.62 -1.37
CA ILE A 159 -9.97 7.81 -1.04
C ILE A 159 -9.08 7.55 0.18
N THR A 160 -9.45 6.65 1.10
CA THR A 160 -8.68 6.34 2.29
C THR A 160 -7.34 5.65 1.98
N ASP A 161 -6.46 5.55 2.96
CA ASP A 161 -5.10 5.05 2.76
C ASP A 161 -5.05 3.53 2.59
N PHE A 162 -5.82 2.80 3.41
CA PHE A 162 -5.85 1.34 3.38
C PHE A 162 -7.28 0.80 3.43
N ILE A 163 -7.52 -0.24 2.63
CA ILE A 163 -8.79 -0.96 2.57
C ILE A 163 -8.55 -2.40 2.99
N PHE A 164 -9.26 -2.83 4.03
CA PHE A 164 -9.34 -4.21 4.48
C PHE A 164 -10.67 -4.81 4.01
N MET A 165 -10.66 -6.05 3.56
CA MET A 165 -11.88 -6.77 3.17
C MET A 165 -11.96 -8.11 3.89
N VAL A 166 -13.16 -8.46 4.35
CA VAL A 166 -13.43 -9.78 4.92
C VAL A 166 -13.89 -10.75 3.84
N LYS A 167 -13.33 -11.95 3.80
CA LYS A 167 -13.72 -12.99 2.85
C LYS A 167 -15.20 -13.36 3.02
N GLY A 168 -15.91 -13.45 1.89
CA GLY A 168 -17.28 -13.94 1.84
C GLY A 168 -18.36 -12.98 2.35
N THR A 169 -18.02 -11.94 3.12
CA THR A 169 -18.98 -10.96 3.62
C THR A 169 -18.72 -9.54 3.13
N GLY A 170 -17.46 -9.16 2.96
CA GLY A 170 -17.07 -7.84 2.45
C GLY A 170 -17.21 -7.77 0.93
N GLN A 171 -17.96 -6.78 0.43
CA GLN A 171 -18.21 -6.61 -1.01
C GLN A 171 -18.19 -5.13 -1.37
N MET A 172 -17.52 -4.79 -2.47
CA MET A 172 -17.45 -3.44 -3.02
C MET A 172 -17.77 -3.44 -4.52
N TYR A 173 -18.73 -2.64 -4.95
CA TYR A 173 -19.01 -2.42 -6.37
C TYR A 173 -19.78 -1.12 -6.58
N ILE A 174 -19.61 -0.51 -7.75
CA ILE A 174 -20.37 0.72 -8.10
C ILE A 174 -21.86 0.43 -8.16
N THR A 175 -22.23 -0.66 -8.83
CA THR A 175 -23.61 -1.16 -8.92
C THR A 175 -23.64 -2.66 -8.73
N GLY A 176 -24.69 -3.17 -8.07
CA GLY A 176 -24.84 -4.61 -7.83
C GLY A 176 -25.10 -5.44 -9.08
N PRO A 177 -25.05 -6.79 -8.94
CA PRO A 177 -25.23 -7.73 -10.06
C PRO A 177 -26.49 -7.52 -10.90
N ASP A 178 -27.61 -7.19 -10.28
CA ASP A 178 -28.89 -6.97 -10.99
C ASP A 178 -28.82 -5.80 -11.99
N VAL A 179 -28.16 -4.71 -11.60
CA VAL A 179 -27.96 -3.55 -12.49
C VAL A 179 -26.96 -3.90 -13.59
N VAL A 180 -25.88 -4.60 -13.27
CA VAL A 180 -24.90 -5.10 -14.27
C VAL A 180 -25.62 -5.95 -15.31
N LYS A 181 -26.44 -6.93 -14.89
CA LYS A 181 -27.25 -7.76 -15.79
C LYS A 181 -28.17 -6.95 -16.66
N THR A 182 -28.88 -5.98 -16.09
CA THR A 182 -29.85 -5.14 -16.82
C THR A 182 -29.17 -4.27 -17.89
N VAL A 183 -27.97 -3.71 -17.58
CA VAL A 183 -27.31 -2.75 -18.47
C VAL A 183 -26.40 -3.44 -19.49
N THR A 184 -25.69 -4.49 -19.07
CA THR A 184 -24.64 -5.14 -19.90
C THR A 184 -25.04 -6.51 -20.43
N GLY A 185 -26.10 -7.11 -19.88
CA GLY A 185 -26.51 -8.50 -20.17
C GLY A 185 -25.64 -9.56 -19.49
N VAL A 186 -24.63 -9.18 -18.71
CA VAL A 186 -23.71 -10.10 -18.04
C VAL A 186 -24.31 -10.57 -16.71
N GLU A 187 -24.43 -11.87 -16.54
CA GLU A 187 -24.79 -12.49 -15.25
C GLU A 187 -23.56 -12.71 -14.41
N VAL A 188 -23.56 -12.18 -13.20
CA VAL A 188 -22.46 -12.30 -12.23
C VAL A 188 -23.04 -12.27 -10.82
N ASP A 189 -22.45 -13.04 -9.90
CA ASP A 189 -22.81 -12.99 -8.48
C ASP A 189 -22.05 -11.88 -7.74
N HIS A 190 -22.45 -11.60 -6.49
CA HIS A 190 -21.88 -10.55 -5.66
C HIS A 190 -20.40 -10.76 -5.38
N GLU A 191 -19.98 -12.00 -5.12
CA GLU A 191 -18.59 -12.31 -4.77
C GLU A 191 -17.67 -12.20 -5.99
N THR A 192 -18.11 -12.70 -7.14
CA THR A 192 -17.37 -12.61 -8.40
C THR A 192 -17.25 -11.16 -8.89
N LEU A 193 -18.28 -10.33 -8.68
CA LEU A 193 -18.27 -8.93 -9.11
C LEU A 193 -17.39 -8.06 -8.22
N GLY A 194 -17.55 -8.18 -6.89
CA GLY A 194 -16.96 -7.23 -5.95
C GLY A 194 -16.56 -7.83 -4.62
N GLY A 195 -16.33 -9.13 -4.52
CA GLY A 195 -15.78 -9.78 -3.35
C GLY A 195 -14.28 -9.52 -3.17
N TYR A 196 -13.70 -10.13 -2.17
CA TYR A 196 -12.29 -9.94 -1.84
C TYR A 196 -11.33 -10.37 -2.97
N LEU A 197 -11.65 -11.46 -3.69
CA LEU A 197 -10.74 -12.03 -4.69
C LEU A 197 -10.48 -11.10 -5.87
N PRO A 198 -11.49 -10.58 -6.61
CA PRO A 198 -11.23 -9.62 -7.67
C PRO A 198 -10.54 -8.35 -7.17
N HIS A 199 -10.86 -7.86 -5.98
CA HIS A 199 -10.25 -6.65 -5.45
C HIS A 199 -8.83 -6.82 -4.91
N SER A 200 -8.46 -7.99 -4.43
CA SER A 200 -7.09 -8.29 -3.98
C SER A 200 -6.15 -8.79 -5.07
N THR A 201 -6.68 -9.26 -6.23
CA THR A 201 -5.84 -9.87 -7.26
C THR A 201 -5.85 -9.15 -8.61
N LYS A 202 -6.94 -8.43 -8.94
CA LYS A 202 -7.12 -7.80 -10.25
C LYS A 202 -7.16 -6.28 -10.20
N SER A 203 -7.98 -5.71 -9.31
CA SER A 203 -8.16 -4.26 -9.23
C SER A 203 -7.19 -3.57 -8.26
N GLY A 204 -6.60 -4.32 -7.33
CA GLY A 204 -5.73 -3.76 -6.30
C GLY A 204 -6.43 -2.84 -5.29
N VAL A 205 -7.76 -2.83 -5.25
CA VAL A 205 -8.54 -2.00 -4.32
C VAL A 205 -8.37 -2.48 -2.88
N ALA A 206 -8.37 -3.81 -2.64
CA ALA A 206 -8.14 -4.36 -1.32
C ALA A 206 -6.63 -4.44 -1.01
N HIS A 207 -6.22 -3.79 0.06
CA HIS A 207 -4.84 -3.81 0.54
C HIS A 207 -4.57 -5.03 1.42
N PHE A 208 -5.56 -5.43 2.22
CA PHE A 208 -5.50 -6.57 3.13
C PHE A 208 -6.80 -7.38 3.08
N VAL A 209 -6.70 -8.68 3.33
CA VAL A 209 -7.85 -9.59 3.34
C VAL A 209 -7.81 -10.43 4.62
N GLY A 210 -8.85 -10.30 5.44
CA GLY A 210 -9.07 -11.14 6.61
C GLY A 210 -9.89 -12.38 6.28
N ASN A 211 -9.60 -13.49 6.94
CA ASN A 211 -10.34 -14.75 6.76
C ASN A 211 -11.76 -14.65 7.34
N ASP A 212 -11.91 -13.89 8.41
CA ASP A 212 -13.16 -13.52 9.07
C ASP A 212 -13.04 -12.10 9.66
N GLU A 213 -14.08 -11.64 10.35
CA GLU A 213 -14.11 -10.29 10.93
C GLU A 213 -13.08 -10.09 12.03
N GLU A 214 -12.83 -11.11 12.86
CA GLU A 214 -11.86 -11.04 13.97
C GLU A 214 -10.43 -10.96 13.42
N ASP A 215 -10.05 -11.85 12.51
CA ASP A 215 -8.76 -11.85 11.81
C ASP A 215 -8.50 -10.50 11.13
N CYS A 216 -9.52 -9.99 10.43
CA CYS A 216 -9.44 -8.69 9.76
C CYS A 216 -9.18 -7.53 10.75
N LEU A 217 -9.86 -7.51 11.91
CA LEU A 217 -9.66 -6.47 12.93
C LEU A 217 -8.28 -6.59 13.60
N GLN A 218 -7.74 -7.80 13.79
CA GLN A 218 -6.37 -7.98 14.27
C GLN A 218 -5.34 -7.42 13.29
N GLU A 219 -5.54 -7.64 12.00
CA GLU A 219 -4.65 -7.05 10.97
C GLU A 219 -4.74 -5.50 10.94
N VAL A 220 -5.91 -4.90 11.20
CA VAL A 220 -6.04 -3.44 11.38
C VAL A 220 -5.23 -2.96 12.59
N ARG A 221 -5.32 -3.67 13.73
CA ARG A 221 -4.53 -3.36 14.93
C ARG A 221 -3.04 -3.46 14.65
N ARG A 222 -2.62 -4.49 13.91
CA ARG A 222 -1.23 -4.70 13.50
C ARG A 222 -0.73 -3.54 12.63
N LEU A 223 -1.52 -3.10 11.63
CA LEU A 223 -1.17 -1.95 10.81
C LEU A 223 -0.99 -0.67 11.65
N ILE A 224 -1.95 -0.35 12.53
CA ILE A 224 -1.90 0.84 13.39
C ILE A 224 -0.64 0.85 14.27
N ASN A 225 -0.12 -0.31 14.64
CA ASN A 225 1.12 -0.42 15.41
C ASN A 225 2.38 0.06 14.64
N PHE A 226 2.33 0.05 13.31
CA PHE A 226 3.40 0.61 12.46
C PHE A 226 3.22 2.12 12.20
N LEU A 227 1.99 2.64 12.24
CA LEU A 227 1.70 3.99 11.77
C LEU A 227 1.90 5.06 12.85
N PRO A 228 2.38 6.27 12.52
CA PRO A 228 2.28 7.40 13.42
C PRO A 228 0.83 7.85 13.61
N SER A 229 0.58 8.71 14.59
CA SER A 229 -0.77 9.22 14.85
C SER A 229 -1.23 10.20 13.77
N ASP A 230 -0.33 11.03 13.28
CA ASP A 230 -0.58 12.03 12.24
C ASP A 230 0.70 12.34 11.43
N ASN A 231 0.60 13.26 10.49
CA ASN A 231 1.70 13.67 9.62
C ASN A 231 2.80 14.50 10.31
N THR A 232 2.61 14.91 11.57
CA THR A 232 3.61 15.63 12.36
C THR A 232 4.36 14.71 13.33
N ALA A 233 3.78 13.56 13.63
CA ALA A 233 4.34 12.58 14.53
C ALA A 233 5.45 11.76 13.83
N LYS A 234 6.40 11.28 14.63
CA LYS A 234 7.37 10.27 14.15
C LYS A 234 6.71 8.90 14.10
N PRO A 235 7.15 8.02 13.18
CA PRO A 235 6.76 6.62 13.20
C PRO A 235 7.09 5.96 14.53
N PRO A 236 6.27 4.99 14.98
CA PRO A 236 6.56 4.27 16.23
C PRO A 236 7.89 3.54 16.15
N SER A 237 8.63 3.59 17.24
CA SER A 237 9.83 2.77 17.43
C SER A 237 9.64 1.86 18.64
N HIS A 238 10.23 0.67 18.58
CA HIS A 238 10.25 -0.30 19.66
C HIS A 238 11.69 -0.54 20.11
N PHE A 239 11.90 -0.76 21.40
CA PHE A 239 13.21 -1.18 21.87
C PHE A 239 13.53 -2.56 21.31
N TYR A 240 14.63 -2.67 20.55
CA TYR A 240 15.13 -3.91 20.02
C TYR A 240 16.40 -4.32 20.78
N ALA A 241 16.33 -5.45 21.47
CA ALA A 241 17.42 -5.87 22.40
C ALA A 241 18.70 -6.35 21.68
N HIS A 242 18.58 -6.73 20.41
CA HIS A 242 19.73 -7.15 19.63
C HIS A 242 20.37 -5.96 18.94
N GLN A 243 21.43 -5.42 19.51
CA GLN A 243 22.32 -4.48 18.82
C GLN A 243 23.12 -5.28 17.78
N THR A 244 22.56 -5.50 16.62
CA THR A 244 23.24 -6.27 15.60
C THR A 244 23.94 -5.35 14.61
N TRP A 245 25.16 -4.99 14.93
CA TRP A 245 26.21 -4.65 13.98
C TRP A 245 26.79 -5.94 13.35
N ASP A 246 26.19 -7.10 13.61
CA ASP A 246 26.69 -8.38 13.18
C ASP A 246 26.43 -8.59 11.69
N THR A 247 27.41 -9.17 11.03
CA THR A 247 27.27 -9.57 9.63
C THR A 247 26.34 -10.77 9.52
N ASN A 248 25.50 -10.79 8.48
CA ASN A 248 24.64 -11.93 8.17
C ASN A 248 25.13 -12.68 6.91
N PRO A 249 25.94 -13.73 7.06
CA PRO A 249 26.50 -14.46 5.91
C PRO A 249 25.49 -15.12 5.00
N LYS A 250 24.27 -15.39 5.45
CA LYS A 250 23.20 -15.99 4.63
C LYS A 250 22.89 -15.15 3.39
N LEU A 251 22.96 -13.82 3.52
CA LEU A 251 22.69 -12.89 2.42
C LEU A 251 23.61 -13.10 1.20
N ARG A 252 24.81 -13.65 1.39
CA ARG A 252 25.74 -13.95 0.28
C ARG A 252 25.28 -15.08 -0.63
N SER A 253 24.37 -15.95 -0.15
CA SER A 253 23.94 -17.17 -0.85
C SER A 253 22.51 -17.16 -1.36
N ILE A 254 21.73 -16.12 -1.05
CA ILE A 254 20.31 -16.05 -1.47
C ILE A 254 20.19 -15.82 -2.99
N ILE A 255 21.01 -14.92 -3.54
CA ILE A 255 20.96 -14.63 -4.97
C ILE A 255 21.74 -15.71 -5.74
N PRO A 256 21.07 -16.39 -6.71
CA PRO A 256 21.75 -17.36 -7.57
C PRO A 256 22.86 -16.72 -8.40
N ALA A 257 23.93 -17.48 -8.64
CA ALA A 257 25.04 -17.05 -9.51
C ALA A 257 24.61 -16.85 -10.96
N GLU A 258 23.60 -17.60 -11.41
CA GLU A 258 23.04 -17.46 -12.76
C GLU A 258 22.13 -16.21 -12.83
N PRO A 259 22.44 -15.23 -13.70
CA PRO A 259 21.73 -13.95 -13.74
C PRO A 259 20.24 -14.02 -14.03
N ASN A 260 19.80 -15.08 -14.71
CA ASN A 260 18.40 -15.24 -15.12
C ASN A 260 17.60 -16.20 -14.21
N LYS A 261 18.24 -16.77 -13.19
CA LYS A 261 17.56 -17.65 -12.24
C LYS A 261 16.76 -16.80 -11.25
N PRO A 262 15.43 -17.08 -11.09
CA PRO A 262 14.61 -16.36 -10.13
C PRO A 262 14.99 -16.71 -8.68
N TYR A 263 14.63 -15.83 -7.75
CA TYR A 263 14.70 -16.05 -6.32
C TYR A 263 13.63 -15.18 -5.64
N ASP A 264 13.25 -15.54 -4.43
CA ASP A 264 12.26 -14.78 -3.65
C ASP A 264 12.97 -13.65 -2.87
N MET A 265 12.68 -12.41 -3.23
CA MET A 265 13.23 -11.23 -2.53
C MET A 265 12.80 -11.17 -1.05
N LYS A 266 11.73 -11.83 -0.66
CA LYS A 266 11.29 -11.91 0.74
C LYS A 266 12.34 -12.60 1.62
N GLU A 267 13.11 -13.55 1.09
CA GLU A 267 14.20 -14.18 1.83
C GLU A 267 15.26 -13.14 2.27
N ILE A 268 15.55 -12.17 1.40
CA ILE A 268 16.44 -11.05 1.73
C ILE A 268 15.77 -10.13 2.75
N ILE A 269 14.50 -9.76 2.54
CA ILE A 269 13.78 -8.87 3.46
C ILE A 269 13.77 -9.45 4.87
N TYR A 270 13.44 -10.73 5.05
CA TYR A 270 13.39 -11.37 6.38
C TYR A 270 14.76 -11.44 7.08
N GLU A 271 15.87 -11.46 6.35
CA GLU A 271 17.21 -11.38 6.94
C GLU A 271 17.64 -9.94 7.28
N LEU A 272 16.90 -8.93 6.82
CA LEU A 272 17.20 -7.51 7.06
C LEU A 272 16.34 -6.88 8.16
N VAL A 273 15.10 -7.37 8.35
CA VAL A 273 14.13 -6.79 9.30
C VAL A 273 14.21 -7.47 10.67
N ASP A 274 13.61 -6.84 11.67
CA ASP A 274 13.67 -7.33 13.06
C ASP A 274 12.84 -8.62 13.24
N ASP A 275 11.52 -8.52 13.10
CA ASP A 275 10.62 -9.63 13.42
C ASP A 275 9.69 -9.99 12.26
N GLU A 276 9.13 -8.98 11.59
CA GLU A 276 8.07 -9.18 10.60
C GLU A 276 8.16 -8.23 9.42
N PHE A 277 7.60 -8.68 8.31
CA PHE A 277 7.28 -7.85 7.16
C PHE A 277 5.77 -7.89 6.92
N MET A 278 5.08 -6.79 7.19
CA MET A 278 3.66 -6.64 6.90
C MET A 278 3.47 -6.22 5.45
N GLU A 279 3.35 -7.21 4.56
CA GLU A 279 3.19 -6.98 3.13
C GLU A 279 1.83 -6.40 2.80
N VAL A 280 1.81 -5.30 2.05
CA VAL A 280 0.59 -4.65 1.55
C VAL A 280 0.29 -5.14 0.13
N GLN A 281 -0.98 -5.46 -0.17
CA GLN A 281 -1.41 -5.95 -1.49
C GLN A 281 -0.59 -7.18 -1.98
N ASN A 282 -0.42 -8.17 -1.11
CA ASN A 282 0.42 -9.34 -1.36
C ASN A 282 0.00 -10.19 -2.58
N SER A 283 -1.26 -10.08 -2.99
CA SER A 283 -1.82 -10.83 -4.14
C SER A 283 -1.96 -9.99 -5.42
N PHE A 284 -1.72 -8.67 -5.34
CA PHE A 284 -1.79 -7.75 -6.48
C PHE A 284 -0.39 -7.30 -6.90
N ALA A 285 -0.13 -7.21 -8.22
CA ALA A 285 1.16 -6.79 -8.77
C ALA A 285 2.35 -7.46 -8.02
N ARG A 286 2.39 -8.78 -8.06
CA ARG A 286 3.34 -9.60 -7.27
C ARG A 286 4.80 -9.43 -7.68
N ASN A 287 5.05 -8.79 -8.82
CA ASN A 287 6.37 -8.41 -9.32
C ASN A 287 7.03 -7.26 -8.52
N ILE A 288 6.28 -6.61 -7.62
CA ILE A 288 6.79 -5.65 -6.65
C ILE A 288 6.22 -5.91 -5.26
N LEU A 289 7.07 -5.85 -4.25
CA LEU A 289 6.72 -5.97 -2.85
C LEU A 289 6.70 -4.59 -2.21
N ILE A 290 5.66 -4.32 -1.44
CA ILE A 290 5.56 -3.14 -0.59
C ILE A 290 5.05 -3.55 0.79
N GLY A 291 5.51 -2.90 1.84
CA GLY A 291 5.04 -3.21 3.19
C GLY A 291 5.81 -2.50 4.28
N PHE A 292 5.34 -2.70 5.50
CA PHE A 292 5.94 -2.15 6.70
C PHE A 292 6.77 -3.20 7.42
N ALA A 293 7.89 -2.75 7.99
CA ALA A 293 8.74 -3.57 8.83
C ALA A 293 9.43 -2.69 9.89
N ARG A 294 10.24 -3.31 10.73
CA ARG A 294 11.16 -2.61 11.63
C ARG A 294 12.59 -3.01 11.35
N VAL A 295 13.48 -2.02 11.43
CA VAL A 295 14.92 -2.22 11.35
C VAL A 295 15.53 -1.53 12.57
N ASN A 296 16.12 -2.31 13.48
CA ASN A 296 16.60 -1.84 14.77
C ASN A 296 15.53 -1.07 15.58
N GLY A 297 14.32 -1.60 15.58
CA GLY A 297 13.16 -1.03 16.26
C GLY A 297 12.47 0.13 15.54
N GLU A 298 13.09 0.74 14.54
CA GLU A 298 12.52 1.86 13.79
C GLU A 298 11.58 1.37 12.68
N THR A 299 10.37 1.90 12.61
CA THR A 299 9.43 1.58 11.52
C THR A 299 9.94 2.12 10.19
N VAL A 300 9.93 1.28 9.18
CA VAL A 300 10.31 1.59 7.79
C VAL A 300 9.29 1.07 6.79
N GLY A 301 9.19 1.75 5.64
CA GLY A 301 8.52 1.24 4.46
C GLY A 301 9.53 0.54 3.54
N ILE A 302 9.21 -0.67 3.13
CA ILE A 302 10.02 -1.45 2.17
C ILE A 302 9.34 -1.44 0.82
N VAL A 303 10.11 -1.14 -0.23
CA VAL A 303 9.74 -1.31 -1.63
C VAL A 303 10.79 -2.18 -2.30
N ALA A 304 10.39 -3.29 -2.90
CA ALA A 304 11.36 -4.21 -3.49
C ALA A 304 10.84 -4.85 -4.79
N ASN A 305 11.70 -5.01 -5.79
CA ASN A 305 11.36 -5.83 -6.94
C ASN A 305 11.30 -7.31 -6.51
N GLN A 306 10.38 -8.09 -7.10
CA GLN A 306 10.25 -9.52 -6.83
C GLN A 306 10.66 -10.35 -8.05
N PRO A 307 11.91 -10.83 -8.12
CA PRO A 307 12.41 -11.56 -9.28
C PRO A 307 11.72 -12.90 -9.53
N ASP A 308 11.11 -13.49 -8.49
CA ASP A 308 10.31 -14.71 -8.62
C ASP A 308 9.02 -14.51 -9.42
N HIS A 309 8.59 -13.28 -9.63
CA HIS A 309 7.39 -12.94 -10.40
C HIS A 309 7.71 -11.94 -11.50
N LEU A 310 7.47 -12.33 -12.77
CA LEU A 310 7.78 -11.50 -13.94
C LEU A 310 9.20 -10.90 -13.93
N ALA A 311 10.16 -11.65 -13.36
CA ALA A 311 11.56 -11.21 -13.20
C ALA A 311 11.73 -9.85 -12.48
N GLY A 312 10.75 -9.38 -11.70
CA GLY A 312 10.80 -8.09 -11.02
C GLY A 312 10.59 -6.87 -11.91
N VAL A 313 10.11 -7.04 -13.14
CA VAL A 313 9.85 -5.96 -14.10
C VAL A 313 8.80 -4.98 -13.56
N LEU A 314 8.87 -3.71 -13.94
CA LEU A 314 7.84 -2.73 -13.62
C LEU A 314 6.78 -2.70 -14.73
N ASP A 315 5.55 -3.07 -14.39
CA ASP A 315 4.37 -2.88 -15.22
C ASP A 315 3.46 -1.76 -14.67
N ILE A 316 2.29 -1.57 -15.27
CA ILE A 316 1.31 -0.56 -14.85
C ILE A 316 0.92 -0.75 -13.40
N ASP A 317 0.61 -1.97 -13.00
CA ASP A 317 0.10 -2.28 -11.67
C ASP A 317 1.19 -2.14 -10.60
N ALA A 318 2.40 -2.63 -10.87
CA ALA A 318 3.56 -2.46 -10.00
C ALA A 318 3.92 -0.98 -9.80
N SER A 319 3.89 -0.20 -10.87
CA SER A 319 4.16 1.25 -10.81
C SER A 319 3.12 1.99 -9.98
N THR A 320 1.84 1.64 -10.12
CA THR A 320 0.74 2.25 -9.36
C THR A 320 0.78 1.85 -7.88
N LYS A 321 0.97 0.56 -7.61
CA LYS A 321 1.10 0.00 -6.26
C LYS A 321 2.24 0.67 -5.48
N ALA A 322 3.43 0.70 -6.05
CA ALA A 322 4.61 1.27 -5.39
C ALA A 322 4.49 2.78 -5.21
N SER A 323 4.00 3.53 -6.22
CA SER A 323 3.91 4.98 -6.13
C SER A 323 2.94 5.44 -5.02
N ARG A 324 1.80 4.76 -4.85
CA ARG A 324 0.86 5.05 -3.77
C ARG A 324 1.48 4.81 -2.39
N PHE A 325 2.21 3.71 -2.24
CA PHE A 325 2.87 3.36 -0.99
C PHE A 325 4.02 4.32 -0.63
N VAL A 326 4.86 4.69 -1.60
CA VAL A 326 5.92 5.70 -1.40
C VAL A 326 5.33 7.03 -0.92
N ARG A 327 4.23 7.49 -1.55
CA ARG A 327 3.56 8.72 -1.14
C ARG A 327 2.97 8.63 0.27
N PHE A 328 2.39 7.49 0.62
CA PHE A 328 1.90 7.26 1.97
C PHE A 328 3.03 7.36 3.00
N CYS A 329 4.14 6.67 2.77
CA CYS A 329 5.30 6.72 3.66
C CYS A 329 5.82 8.16 3.81
N ASP A 330 5.89 8.93 2.73
CA ASP A 330 6.31 10.33 2.76
C ASP A 330 5.34 11.21 3.55
N CYS A 331 4.04 11.04 3.38
CA CYS A 331 3.03 11.78 4.15
C CYS A 331 3.16 11.57 5.67
N PHE A 332 3.60 10.38 6.07
CA PHE A 332 3.61 9.98 7.48
C PHE A 332 5.02 9.77 8.06
N ASN A 333 6.02 10.43 7.49
CA ASN A 333 7.41 10.46 7.98
C ASN A 333 8.08 9.08 8.11
N ILE A 334 7.63 8.08 7.33
CA ILE A 334 8.15 6.71 7.37
C ILE A 334 9.33 6.60 6.42
N PRO A 335 10.55 6.31 6.90
CA PRO A 335 11.73 6.10 6.05
C PRO A 335 11.51 4.97 5.05
N LEU A 336 12.08 5.12 3.85
CA LEU A 336 11.96 4.16 2.76
C LEU A 336 13.26 3.39 2.55
N ILE A 337 13.16 2.07 2.51
CA ILE A 337 14.22 1.17 2.07
C ILE A 337 13.78 0.53 0.75
N THR A 338 14.59 0.70 -0.29
CA THR A 338 14.30 0.16 -1.62
C THR A 338 15.33 -0.91 -1.99
N LEU A 339 14.88 -2.15 -2.22
CA LEU A 339 15.72 -3.25 -2.68
C LEU A 339 15.49 -3.45 -4.19
N ILE A 340 16.58 -3.39 -4.97
CA ILE A 340 16.50 -3.25 -6.42
C ILE A 340 17.07 -4.48 -7.11
N ASP A 341 16.20 -5.16 -7.88
CA ASP A 341 16.55 -6.14 -8.90
C ASP A 341 15.54 -6.02 -10.05
N VAL A 342 15.78 -5.05 -10.95
CA VAL A 342 14.82 -4.65 -11.98
C VAL A 342 15.43 -4.70 -13.37
N PRO A 343 14.90 -5.55 -14.30
CA PRO A 343 15.40 -5.62 -15.66
C PRO A 343 14.87 -4.49 -16.57
N GLY A 344 13.86 -3.75 -16.16
CA GLY A 344 13.25 -2.69 -16.95
C GLY A 344 11.76 -2.51 -16.68
N PHE A 345 11.12 -1.69 -17.52
CA PHE A 345 9.66 -1.67 -17.62
C PHE A 345 9.16 -2.79 -18.54
N MET A 346 7.95 -3.29 -18.27
CA MET A 346 7.33 -4.34 -19.09
C MET A 346 7.06 -3.83 -20.51
N PRO A 347 7.65 -4.44 -21.54
CA PRO A 347 7.33 -4.09 -22.93
C PRO A 347 6.02 -4.76 -23.36
N GLY A 348 5.37 -4.23 -24.37
CA GLY A 348 4.22 -4.85 -25.02
C GLY A 348 3.10 -3.88 -25.32
N VAL A 349 2.28 -4.25 -26.31
CA VAL A 349 1.17 -3.41 -26.82
C VAL A 349 0.17 -3.09 -25.71
N ASP A 350 -0.18 -4.09 -24.87
CA ASP A 350 -1.15 -3.90 -23.79
C ASP A 350 -0.63 -2.91 -22.73
N GLN A 351 0.65 -2.93 -22.41
CA GLN A 351 1.28 -1.98 -21.51
C GLN A 351 1.32 -0.57 -22.11
N GLU A 352 1.70 -0.44 -23.37
CA GLU A 352 1.71 0.86 -24.07
C GLU A 352 0.30 1.47 -24.17
N TYR A 353 -0.68 0.68 -24.59
CA TYR A 353 -2.08 1.14 -24.72
C TYR A 353 -2.74 1.35 -23.34
N GLY A 354 -2.36 0.58 -22.33
CA GLY A 354 -2.77 0.77 -20.94
C GLY A 354 -2.15 2.00 -20.29
N GLY A 355 -1.13 2.61 -20.90
CA GLY A 355 -0.51 3.84 -20.42
C GLY A 355 0.67 3.64 -19.47
N ILE A 356 1.52 2.64 -19.72
CA ILE A 356 2.74 2.36 -18.90
C ILE A 356 3.59 3.62 -18.70
N ILE A 357 3.70 4.49 -19.74
CA ILE A 357 4.45 5.74 -19.64
C ILE A 357 3.88 6.65 -18.53
N ARG A 358 2.57 6.83 -18.50
CA ARG A 358 1.89 7.64 -17.49
C ARG A 358 1.99 7.00 -16.11
N HIS A 359 1.76 5.69 -16.01
CA HIS A 359 1.81 4.97 -14.73
C HIS A 359 3.23 4.84 -14.18
N GLY A 360 4.22 4.60 -15.04
CA GLY A 360 5.64 4.63 -14.64
C GLY A 360 6.09 6.01 -14.15
N ALA A 361 5.58 7.08 -14.78
CA ALA A 361 5.84 8.44 -14.34
C ALA A 361 5.31 8.74 -12.91
N LYS A 362 4.26 8.06 -12.44
CA LYS A 362 3.79 8.19 -11.05
C LYS A 362 4.87 7.78 -10.05
N LEU A 363 5.59 6.71 -10.32
CA LEU A 363 6.63 6.22 -9.43
C LEU A 363 7.87 7.15 -9.43
N ILE A 364 8.24 7.69 -10.59
CA ILE A 364 9.26 8.76 -10.68
C ILE A 364 8.86 9.94 -9.80
N TYR A 365 7.62 10.39 -9.97
CA TYR A 365 7.08 11.53 -9.24
C TYR A 365 7.09 11.28 -7.72
N ALA A 366 6.62 10.12 -7.29
CA ALA A 366 6.54 9.75 -5.87
C ALA A 366 7.92 9.77 -5.19
N TYR A 367 8.93 9.14 -5.79
CA TYR A 367 10.28 9.13 -5.22
C TYR A 367 10.96 10.51 -5.27
N ALA A 368 10.77 11.26 -6.37
CA ALA A 368 11.36 12.59 -6.50
C ALA A 368 10.76 13.61 -5.53
N GLU A 369 9.46 13.49 -5.23
CA GLU A 369 8.75 14.37 -4.30
C GLU A 369 9.03 14.00 -2.84
N ALA A 370 9.25 12.73 -2.52
CA ALA A 370 9.42 12.25 -1.16
C ALA A 370 10.62 12.89 -0.45
N THR A 371 10.35 13.40 0.76
CA THR A 371 11.30 14.10 1.63
C THR A 371 11.82 13.26 2.79
N VAL A 372 11.19 12.11 3.07
CA VAL A 372 11.64 11.15 4.09
C VAL A 372 13.02 10.57 3.76
N PRO A 373 13.75 10.01 4.75
CA PRO A 373 14.94 9.22 4.48
C PRO A 373 14.70 8.15 3.43
N LYS A 374 15.56 8.09 2.42
CA LYS A 374 15.52 7.11 1.33
C LYS A 374 16.85 6.40 1.21
N ILE A 375 16.83 5.09 1.40
CA ILE A 375 18.00 4.22 1.30
C ILE A 375 17.72 3.19 0.22
N SER A 376 18.61 3.06 -0.75
CA SER A 376 18.48 2.07 -1.82
C SER A 376 19.64 1.08 -1.80
N VAL A 377 19.35 -0.19 -2.09
CA VAL A 377 20.32 -1.26 -2.22
C VAL A 377 20.07 -2.00 -3.53
N ILE A 378 21.02 -1.92 -4.46
CA ILE A 378 20.96 -2.68 -5.71
C ILE A 378 21.55 -4.05 -5.44
N THR A 379 20.69 -5.08 -5.48
CA THR A 379 21.09 -6.45 -5.17
C THR A 379 21.60 -7.21 -6.39
N ARG A 380 21.00 -6.95 -7.58
CA ARG A 380 21.42 -7.59 -8.83
C ARG A 380 21.21 -6.66 -10.04
N LYS A 381 20.09 -6.73 -10.75
CA LYS A 381 19.83 -5.96 -11.99
C LYS A 381 19.31 -4.55 -11.67
N ALA A 382 19.79 -3.58 -12.43
CA ALA A 382 19.27 -2.21 -12.42
C ALA A 382 19.43 -1.60 -13.81
N TYR A 383 18.45 -1.87 -14.71
CA TYR A 383 18.59 -1.51 -16.12
C TYR A 383 17.66 -0.38 -16.55
N GLY A 384 18.19 0.48 -17.42
CA GLY A 384 17.46 1.51 -18.13
C GLY A 384 16.75 2.52 -17.22
N GLY A 385 15.59 2.99 -17.66
CA GLY A 385 14.78 3.94 -16.89
C GLY A 385 14.30 3.39 -15.56
N ALA A 386 14.15 2.07 -15.44
CA ALA A 386 13.72 1.44 -14.20
C ALA A 386 14.77 1.57 -13.08
N TYR A 387 16.08 1.55 -13.39
CA TYR A 387 17.13 1.91 -12.44
C TYR A 387 16.90 3.31 -11.85
N ILE A 388 16.62 4.28 -12.71
CA ILE A 388 16.38 5.66 -12.24
C ILE A 388 15.15 5.73 -11.34
N VAL A 389 14.05 5.06 -11.74
CA VAL A 389 12.75 5.11 -11.07
C VAL A 389 12.79 4.48 -9.67
N MET A 390 13.55 3.40 -9.48
CA MET A 390 13.65 2.68 -8.22
C MET A 390 14.58 3.39 -7.22
N SER A 391 14.18 4.59 -6.80
CA SER A 391 14.88 5.36 -5.76
C SER A 391 16.37 5.58 -6.03
N SER A 392 16.74 5.97 -7.25
CA SER A 392 18.13 6.29 -7.55
C SER A 392 18.59 7.58 -6.88
N LYS A 393 19.90 7.78 -6.77
CA LYS A 393 20.52 9.03 -6.32
C LYS A 393 19.99 10.25 -7.11
N HIS A 394 19.71 10.07 -8.40
CA HIS A 394 19.19 11.11 -9.28
C HIS A 394 17.77 11.57 -8.90
N LEU A 395 16.99 10.73 -8.20
CA LEU A 395 15.69 11.06 -7.63
C LEU A 395 15.76 11.35 -6.13
N ARG A 396 16.91 11.92 -5.67
CA ARG A 396 17.09 12.38 -4.29
C ARG A 396 17.14 11.25 -3.26
N SER A 397 17.57 10.02 -3.63
CA SER A 397 17.90 8.99 -2.62
C SER A 397 19.11 9.44 -1.83
N ASP A 398 19.05 9.26 -0.49
CA ASP A 398 20.06 9.79 0.43
C ASP A 398 21.29 8.89 0.51
N VAL A 399 21.07 7.56 0.58
CA VAL A 399 22.12 6.54 0.64
C VAL A 399 21.84 5.49 -0.43
N ASN A 400 22.82 5.25 -1.28
CA ASN A 400 22.73 4.37 -2.43
C ASN A 400 23.84 3.32 -2.37
N LEU A 401 23.46 2.08 -2.07
CA LEU A 401 24.36 0.95 -1.91
C LEU A 401 24.16 -0.06 -3.04
N ALA A 402 25.20 -0.83 -3.32
CA ALA A 402 25.08 -1.96 -4.23
C ALA A 402 25.84 -3.17 -3.69
N TRP A 403 25.41 -4.36 -4.06
CA TRP A 403 26.19 -5.58 -3.89
C TRP A 403 27.17 -5.75 -5.05
N PRO A 404 28.27 -6.50 -4.86
CA PRO A 404 29.21 -6.77 -5.96
C PRO A 404 28.59 -7.49 -7.16
N SER A 405 27.45 -8.17 -6.95
CA SER A 405 26.64 -8.82 -8.00
C SER A 405 25.78 -7.87 -8.80
N ALA A 406 25.75 -6.58 -8.46
CA ALA A 406 24.89 -5.61 -9.16
C ALA A 406 25.37 -5.35 -10.60
N GLU A 407 24.41 -5.27 -11.50
CA GLU A 407 24.61 -4.88 -12.89
C GLU A 407 23.81 -3.60 -13.18
N ILE A 408 24.51 -2.50 -13.47
CA ILE A 408 23.88 -1.19 -13.71
C ILE A 408 24.19 -0.75 -15.13
N ALA A 409 23.19 -0.69 -16.00
CA ALA A 409 23.38 -0.37 -17.43
C ALA A 409 22.12 0.20 -18.06
N VAL A 410 22.26 0.72 -19.29
CA VAL A 410 21.11 1.19 -20.09
C VAL A 410 20.17 0.04 -20.46
N MET A 411 20.73 -1.17 -20.68
CA MET A 411 19.99 -2.41 -20.92
C MET A 411 20.83 -3.60 -20.50
N GLY A 412 20.21 -4.77 -20.43
CA GLY A 412 20.93 -6.01 -20.08
C GLY A 412 22.11 -6.27 -21.02
N PRO A 413 23.22 -6.85 -20.51
CA PRO A 413 24.46 -7.07 -21.26
C PRO A 413 24.25 -7.80 -22.58
N GLU A 414 23.40 -8.82 -22.64
CA GLU A 414 23.10 -9.58 -23.84
C GLU A 414 22.52 -8.70 -24.96
N GLY A 415 21.57 -7.83 -24.61
CA GLY A 415 20.98 -6.88 -25.57
C GLY A 415 21.98 -5.83 -26.04
N ALA A 416 22.75 -5.28 -25.11
CA ALA A 416 23.75 -4.26 -25.39
C ALA A 416 24.85 -4.78 -26.35
N VAL A 417 25.41 -5.93 -26.06
CA VAL A 417 26.47 -6.56 -26.88
C VAL A 417 25.96 -6.87 -28.29
N ASN A 418 24.74 -7.40 -28.44
CA ASN A 418 24.15 -7.68 -29.74
C ASN A 418 23.94 -6.41 -30.60
N ILE A 419 23.74 -5.25 -29.97
CA ILE A 419 23.58 -3.97 -30.67
C ILE A 419 24.95 -3.37 -31.02
N ILE A 420 25.82 -3.25 -30.01
CA ILE A 420 27.12 -2.56 -30.14
C ILE A 420 28.06 -3.33 -31.05
N HIS A 421 28.13 -4.65 -30.92
CA HIS A 421 29.04 -5.53 -31.62
C HIS A 421 28.38 -6.35 -32.74
N ARG A 422 27.25 -5.87 -33.27
CA ARG A 422 26.47 -6.58 -34.31
C ARG A 422 27.31 -7.03 -35.51
N ALA A 423 28.20 -6.18 -35.98
CA ALA A 423 29.05 -6.48 -37.16
C ALA A 423 30.12 -7.54 -36.82
N GLU A 424 30.74 -7.45 -35.65
CA GLU A 424 31.77 -8.38 -35.18
C GLU A 424 31.17 -9.78 -34.93
N ILE A 425 30.01 -9.84 -34.29
CA ILE A 425 29.28 -11.10 -34.06
C ILE A 425 28.86 -11.73 -35.39
N ALA A 426 28.39 -10.94 -36.38
CA ALA A 426 28.00 -11.44 -37.69
C ALA A 426 29.19 -11.97 -38.49
N ALA A 427 30.39 -11.41 -38.29
CA ALA A 427 31.63 -11.84 -38.96
C ALA A 427 32.29 -13.08 -38.34
N ALA A 428 31.86 -13.52 -37.13
CA ALA A 428 32.52 -14.59 -36.39
C ALA A 428 32.30 -16.01 -36.94
N GLY A 429 31.36 -16.19 -37.88
CA GLY A 429 31.11 -17.51 -38.52
C GLY A 429 30.81 -18.60 -37.49
N ASP A 430 31.60 -19.65 -37.47
CA ASP A 430 31.41 -20.80 -36.53
C ASP A 430 31.76 -20.45 -35.08
N ASP A 431 32.48 -19.35 -34.84
CA ASP A 431 32.95 -18.94 -33.49
C ASP A 431 31.99 -17.94 -32.81
N ILE A 432 30.77 -17.77 -33.34
CA ILE A 432 29.77 -16.78 -32.84
C ILE A 432 29.59 -16.87 -31.31
N GLU A 433 29.42 -18.04 -30.75
CA GLU A 433 29.16 -18.21 -29.32
C GLU A 433 30.38 -17.83 -28.44
N GLN A 434 31.59 -18.13 -28.91
CA GLN A 434 32.83 -17.75 -28.20
C GLN A 434 33.03 -16.23 -28.23
N VAL A 435 32.85 -15.63 -29.43
CA VAL A 435 32.97 -14.16 -29.60
C VAL A 435 31.92 -13.46 -28.74
N ARG A 436 30.68 -13.92 -28.77
CA ARG A 436 29.61 -13.35 -27.96
C ARG A 436 29.91 -13.46 -26.46
N PHE A 437 30.35 -14.61 -25.99
CA PHE A 437 30.72 -14.81 -24.60
C PHE A 437 31.84 -13.86 -24.16
N LYS A 438 32.88 -13.72 -24.94
CA LYS A 438 34.00 -12.80 -24.68
C LYS A 438 33.51 -11.34 -24.58
N LEU A 439 32.71 -10.89 -25.55
CA LEU A 439 32.17 -9.53 -25.58
C LEU A 439 31.22 -9.26 -24.39
N LEU A 440 30.47 -10.27 -23.95
CA LEU A 440 29.64 -10.17 -22.76
C LEU A 440 30.47 -9.99 -21.49
N GLN A 441 31.57 -10.71 -21.35
CA GLN A 441 32.48 -10.55 -20.21
C GLN A 441 33.14 -9.16 -20.21
N GLU A 442 33.65 -8.71 -21.36
CA GLU A 442 34.24 -7.39 -21.52
C GLU A 442 33.23 -6.27 -21.20
N TYR A 443 31.95 -6.42 -21.61
CA TYR A 443 30.90 -5.47 -21.30
C TYR A 443 30.57 -5.44 -19.80
N ARG A 444 30.47 -6.62 -19.16
CA ARG A 444 30.26 -6.71 -17.72
C ARG A 444 31.39 -6.10 -16.90
N GLU A 445 32.63 -6.43 -17.25
CA GLU A 445 33.79 -5.90 -16.55
C GLU A 445 34.01 -4.40 -16.78
N GLY A 446 33.75 -3.91 -17.98
CA GLY A 446 34.05 -2.53 -18.34
C GLY A 446 32.90 -1.53 -18.13
N ILE A 447 31.62 -1.99 -18.10
CA ILE A 447 30.49 -1.08 -18.18
C ILE A 447 29.39 -1.38 -17.14
N SER A 448 28.92 -2.62 -17.04
CA SER A 448 27.70 -2.91 -16.26
C SER A 448 27.92 -3.29 -14.80
N ASN A 449 29.15 -3.25 -14.28
CA ASN A 449 29.44 -3.54 -12.88
C ASN A 449 29.18 -2.32 -11.97
N PRO A 450 28.98 -2.52 -10.65
CA PRO A 450 28.66 -1.44 -9.74
C PRO A 450 29.78 -0.45 -9.52
N TYR A 451 31.05 -0.86 -9.70
CA TYR A 451 32.21 0.00 -9.45
C TYR A 451 32.29 1.15 -10.44
N VAL A 452 31.91 0.95 -11.70
CA VAL A 452 31.82 2.02 -12.71
C VAL A 452 30.84 3.12 -12.30
N SER A 453 29.72 2.75 -11.69
CA SER A 453 28.75 3.69 -11.16
C SER A 453 29.23 4.37 -9.87
N ALA A 454 29.95 3.63 -9.03
CA ALA A 454 30.55 4.15 -7.79
C ALA A 454 31.65 5.19 -8.08
N GLU A 455 32.51 4.96 -9.07
CA GLU A 455 33.51 5.94 -9.54
C GLU A 455 32.91 7.28 -9.97
N ARG A 456 31.66 7.27 -10.42
CA ARG A 456 30.93 8.49 -10.79
C ARG A 456 30.17 9.12 -9.64
N GLY A 457 30.23 8.51 -8.44
CA GLY A 457 29.47 8.94 -7.26
C GLY A 457 27.96 8.69 -7.38
N PHE A 458 27.51 7.75 -8.21
CA PHE A 458 26.11 7.33 -8.28
C PHE A 458 25.73 6.31 -7.20
N LEU A 459 26.73 5.65 -6.64
CA LEU A 459 26.65 4.83 -5.44
C LEU A 459 27.55 5.43 -4.36
N ASP A 460 27.12 5.29 -3.13
CA ASP A 460 27.89 5.72 -1.96
C ASP A 460 28.86 4.64 -1.53
N ASP A 461 28.49 3.35 -1.73
CA ASP A 461 29.39 2.23 -1.48
C ASP A 461 28.96 0.95 -2.23
N VAL A 462 29.91 0.04 -2.42
CA VAL A 462 29.70 -1.35 -2.86
C VAL A 462 30.02 -2.26 -1.69
N ILE A 463 29.00 -2.83 -1.06
CA ILE A 463 29.08 -3.51 0.21
C ILE A 463 28.96 -5.02 0.07
N ASP A 464 29.61 -5.76 1.01
CA ASP A 464 29.32 -7.18 1.17
C ASP A 464 27.85 -7.39 1.52
N PRO A 465 27.11 -8.30 0.84
CA PRO A 465 25.74 -8.61 1.19
C PRO A 465 25.52 -8.86 2.67
N ALA A 466 26.48 -9.52 3.35
CA ALA A 466 26.41 -9.81 4.77
C ALA A 466 26.36 -8.56 5.67
N GLU A 467 26.83 -7.41 5.20
CA GLU A 467 26.87 -6.15 5.96
C GLU A 467 25.63 -5.28 5.74
N THR A 468 24.71 -5.70 4.88
CA THR A 468 23.57 -4.87 4.45
C THR A 468 22.75 -4.37 5.61
N ARG A 469 22.36 -5.24 6.57
CA ARG A 469 21.57 -4.81 7.73
C ARG A 469 22.33 -3.76 8.57
N ALA A 470 23.60 -3.96 8.86
CA ALA A 470 24.43 -3.01 9.61
C ALA A 470 24.47 -1.63 8.90
N MET A 471 24.61 -1.64 7.58
CA MET A 471 24.62 -0.41 6.78
C MET A 471 23.25 0.29 6.76
N LEU A 472 22.16 -0.46 6.72
CA LEU A 472 20.80 0.10 6.83
C LEU A 472 20.60 0.78 8.20
N VAL A 473 21.01 0.14 9.29
CA VAL A 473 20.91 0.72 10.65
C VAL A 473 21.73 2.02 10.75
N LYS A 474 22.99 2.02 10.29
CA LYS A 474 23.83 3.21 10.26
C LYS A 474 23.24 4.34 9.44
N SER A 475 22.66 4.00 8.28
CA SER A 475 22.04 4.97 7.38
C SER A 475 20.77 5.58 7.99
N LEU A 476 19.93 4.78 8.61
CA LEU A 476 18.74 5.27 9.33
C LEU A 476 19.13 6.17 10.49
N GLU A 477 20.16 5.83 11.25
CA GLU A 477 20.66 6.66 12.34
C GLU A 477 21.23 7.99 11.84
N LEU A 478 22.04 7.97 10.78
CA LEU A 478 22.55 9.17 10.12
C LEU A 478 21.43 10.11 9.69
N LEU A 479 20.35 9.55 9.15
CA LEU A 479 19.25 10.30 8.55
C LEU A 479 18.13 10.67 9.53
N LYS A 480 18.22 10.33 10.81
CA LYS A 480 17.21 10.70 11.84
C LYS A 480 16.93 12.19 11.93
N GLY A 481 17.90 13.02 11.62
CA GLY A 481 17.80 14.47 11.61
C GLY A 481 17.54 15.08 10.24
N LYS A 482 17.29 14.26 9.21
CA LYS A 482 17.05 14.76 7.86
C LYS A 482 15.88 15.76 7.86
N SER A 483 16.13 16.92 7.31
CA SER A 483 15.13 17.93 7.00
C SER A 483 15.30 18.34 5.55
N ASP A 484 14.28 18.08 4.76
CA ASP A 484 14.27 18.38 3.32
C ASP A 484 13.03 19.20 2.99
N SER A 485 13.11 20.05 1.98
CA SER A 485 12.03 20.92 1.57
C SER A 485 11.80 20.87 0.06
N LEU A 486 10.57 21.08 -0.31
CA LEU A 486 10.14 21.23 -1.69
C LEU A 486 9.87 22.72 -1.99
N PRO A 487 9.95 23.13 -3.26
CA PRO A 487 9.46 24.44 -3.68
C PRO A 487 8.01 24.65 -3.26
N ASN A 488 7.68 25.86 -2.80
CA ASN A 488 6.31 26.21 -2.41
C ASN A 488 5.33 26.00 -3.57
N LYS A 489 4.27 25.23 -3.31
CA LYS A 489 3.20 24.92 -4.28
C LYS A 489 1.90 24.66 -3.52
N LYS A 490 0.75 24.84 -4.17
CA LYS A 490 -0.54 24.47 -3.56
C LYS A 490 -0.63 22.94 -3.35
N HIS A 491 -0.22 22.19 -4.33
CA HIS A 491 -0.08 20.72 -4.34
C HIS A 491 0.73 20.32 -5.57
N GLY A 492 1.21 19.08 -5.62
CA GLY A 492 1.81 18.52 -6.82
C GLY A 492 0.76 18.20 -7.87
N ASN A 493 1.15 18.25 -9.16
CA ASN A 493 0.33 17.77 -10.28
C ASN A 493 0.88 16.42 -10.75
N ILE A 494 0.62 15.39 -9.95
CA ILE A 494 1.05 14.03 -10.28
C ILE A 494 0.29 13.52 -11.51
N PRO A 495 0.94 12.80 -12.45
CA PRO A 495 0.24 12.17 -13.58
C PRO A 495 -0.72 11.08 -13.07
N LEU A 496 -2.02 11.36 -13.09
CA LEU A 496 -3.10 10.49 -12.58
C LEU A 496 -3.54 9.44 -13.62
#